data_c1458f0f86dff1f2002bff6ea11f18fe
#
_entry.id   c1458f0f86dff1f2002bff6ea11f18fe
#
_cell.length_a   1.000
_cell.length_b   1.000
_cell.length_c   1.000
_cell.angle_alpha   90.00
_cell.angle_beta   90.00
_cell.angle_gamma   90.00
#
_symmetry.space_group_name_H-M   'P 1'
#
loop_
_entity.id
_entity.type
_entity.pdbx_description
1 polymer ?
#
loop_
_entity_poly.entity_id
_entity_poly.type
_entity_poly.pdbx_seq_one_letter_code
_entity_poly.pdbx_strand_id
1 'polypeptide(L)'
;MSNSPEVLIHPSACVDPGCTIGSGTRVWHFSHVMAGASIGRDCTIGQNVFVAAGAKIGNHVKIQNNVSVYDGVELEDEVFCGPSCVFTNVKNPRSEVSRRHEFLATRIRRGASLGANSTVICGADLGRYSLVGAGAVVGGQHPDYALLIGVPARQVGWVSRHGHRLQARDGGGNLLCPESRFRYLENPGGTLTCLDHPEDQPLP
;
A
#
# COMPACT_ATOMS: atom_id res chain seq x y z
N MET A 1 24.50 -2.02 23.18
CA MET A 1 23.50 -0.96 22.94
C MET A 1 23.27 -0.95 21.43
N SER A 2 22.15 -1.47 20.95
CA SER A 2 21.81 -1.44 19.52
C SER A 2 21.44 0.00 19.16
N ASN A 3 22.31 0.67 18.37
CA ASN A 3 21.96 1.97 17.78
C ASN A 3 20.82 1.71 16.80
N SER A 4 19.57 1.91 17.23
CA SER A 4 18.46 1.97 16.28
C SER A 4 18.72 3.16 15.34
N PRO A 5 18.59 3.00 14.02
CA PRO A 5 18.83 4.09 13.09
C PRO A 5 17.90 5.27 13.39
N GLU A 6 18.46 6.48 13.37
CA GLU A 6 17.68 7.70 13.62
C GLU A 6 16.65 7.96 12.51
N VAL A 7 15.59 8.70 12.84
CA VAL A 7 14.64 9.23 11.87
C VAL A 7 15.33 10.37 11.10
N LEU A 8 15.33 10.28 9.77
CA LEU A 8 15.87 11.33 8.91
C LEU A 8 14.73 12.20 8.39
N ILE A 9 14.70 13.47 8.77
CA ILE A 9 13.72 14.44 8.28
C ILE A 9 14.47 15.49 7.47
N HIS A 10 14.11 15.63 6.18
CA HIS A 10 14.72 16.65 5.35
C HIS A 10 14.35 18.07 5.85
N PRO A 11 15.27 19.05 5.88
CA PRO A 11 15.01 20.38 6.44
C PRO A 11 13.83 21.15 5.82
N SER A 12 13.43 20.81 4.60
CA SER A 12 12.25 21.41 3.95
C SER A 12 10.95 20.65 4.22
N ALA A 13 10.97 19.51 4.94
CA ALA A 13 9.76 18.81 5.34
C ALA A 13 9.15 19.49 6.58
N CYS A 14 7.82 19.50 6.62
CA CYS A 14 7.05 19.98 7.77
C CYS A 14 6.54 18.74 8.54
N VAL A 15 6.97 18.59 9.79
CA VAL A 15 6.52 17.51 10.67
C VAL A 15 5.93 18.14 11.91
N ASP A 16 4.61 18.02 12.07
CA ASP A 16 3.90 18.64 13.18
C ASP A 16 4.22 17.92 14.50
N PRO A 17 4.31 18.63 15.62
CA PRO A 17 4.41 18.01 16.94
C PRO A 17 3.22 17.11 17.23
N GLY A 18 3.46 15.92 17.81
CA GLY A 18 2.40 14.98 18.18
C GLY A 18 2.09 13.92 17.11
N CYS A 19 2.84 13.85 16.03
CA CYS A 19 2.91 12.65 15.17
C CYS A 19 3.89 11.62 15.75
N THR A 20 3.77 10.37 15.32
CA THR A 20 4.72 9.30 15.67
C THR A 20 5.42 8.82 14.41
N ILE A 21 6.77 8.78 14.44
CA ILE A 21 7.58 8.28 13.34
C ILE A 21 8.60 7.27 13.90
N GLY A 22 8.56 6.04 13.40
CA GLY A 22 9.45 4.97 13.83
C GLY A 22 10.89 5.14 13.33
N SER A 23 11.83 4.53 14.05
CA SER A 23 13.28 4.57 13.74
C SER A 23 13.58 4.12 12.30
N GLY A 24 14.64 4.67 11.71
CA GLY A 24 15.07 4.36 10.35
C GLY A 24 14.21 4.96 9.24
N THR A 25 13.09 5.58 9.58
CA THR A 25 12.20 6.23 8.59
C THR A 25 12.82 7.51 8.05
N ARG A 26 12.64 7.74 6.75
CA ARG A 26 13.15 8.91 6.02
C ARG A 26 12.00 9.71 5.46
N VAL A 27 11.95 11.00 5.78
CA VAL A 27 10.96 11.96 5.26
C VAL A 27 11.69 12.96 4.35
N TRP A 28 11.33 12.94 3.07
CA TRP A 28 12.00 13.72 2.04
C TRP A 28 11.41 15.13 1.86
N HIS A 29 11.93 15.85 0.88
CA HIS A 29 11.68 17.25 0.60
C HIS A 29 10.19 17.59 0.53
N PHE A 30 9.80 18.72 1.12
CA PHE A 30 8.47 19.33 1.01
C PHE A 30 7.30 18.43 1.43
N SER A 31 7.57 17.34 2.17
CA SER A 31 6.51 16.51 2.72
C SER A 31 5.93 17.13 3.98
N HIS A 32 4.64 16.90 4.23
CA HIS A 32 3.96 17.33 5.44
C HIS A 32 3.36 16.14 6.18
N VAL A 33 3.76 15.94 7.43
CA VAL A 33 3.21 14.94 8.34
C VAL A 33 2.46 15.66 9.45
N MET A 34 1.14 15.50 9.48
CA MET A 34 0.28 16.17 10.46
C MET A 34 0.38 15.55 11.85
N ALA A 35 0.10 16.38 12.88
CA ALA A 35 -0.10 15.91 14.25
C ALA A 35 -1.14 14.79 14.31
N GLY A 36 -0.86 13.71 15.05
CA GLY A 36 -1.72 12.53 15.17
C GLY A 36 -1.50 11.46 14.09
N ALA A 37 -0.71 11.73 13.05
CA ALA A 37 -0.29 10.69 12.11
C ALA A 37 0.62 9.66 12.79
N SER A 38 0.52 8.39 12.37
CA SER A 38 1.37 7.31 12.85
C SER A 38 2.10 6.66 11.68
N ILE A 39 3.44 6.66 11.72
CA ILE A 39 4.32 6.06 10.73
C ILE A 39 5.25 5.09 11.43
N GLY A 40 5.32 3.85 10.94
CA GLY A 40 6.19 2.82 11.46
C GLY A 40 7.67 3.07 11.18
N ARG A 41 8.48 2.05 11.44
CA ARG A 41 9.94 2.08 11.24
C ARG A 41 10.34 1.77 9.81
N ASP A 42 11.55 2.19 9.44
CA ASP A 42 12.20 1.88 8.16
C ASP A 42 11.39 2.24 6.93
N CYS A 43 10.53 3.26 7.04
CA CYS A 43 9.71 3.76 5.95
C CYS A 43 10.47 4.77 5.08
N THR A 44 10.02 4.92 3.85
CA THR A 44 10.46 5.99 2.96
C THR A 44 9.25 6.84 2.56
N ILE A 45 9.23 8.08 3.01
CA ILE A 45 8.21 9.07 2.67
C ILE A 45 8.82 9.99 1.62
N GLY A 46 8.42 9.80 0.37
CA GLY A 46 8.97 10.50 -0.80
C GLY A 46 8.74 12.00 -0.78
N GLN A 47 9.22 12.69 -1.81
CA GLN A 47 9.05 14.13 -1.94
C GLN A 47 7.58 14.52 -2.12
N ASN A 48 7.18 15.65 -1.48
CA ASN A 48 5.82 16.21 -1.62
C ASN A 48 4.71 15.21 -1.25
N VAL A 49 4.94 14.43 -0.18
CA VAL A 49 3.95 13.52 0.39
C VAL A 49 3.20 14.23 1.52
N PHE A 50 1.88 14.07 1.54
CA PHE A 50 1.04 14.54 2.63
C PHE A 50 0.53 13.35 3.44
N VAL A 51 0.68 13.41 4.77
CA VAL A 51 0.17 12.39 5.71
C VAL A 51 -0.76 13.06 6.70
N ALA A 52 -2.06 12.78 6.59
CA ALA A 52 -3.10 13.36 7.44
C ALA A 52 -3.08 12.80 8.87
N ALA A 53 -3.71 13.50 9.80
CA ALA A 53 -3.72 13.22 11.23
C ALA A 53 -4.15 11.78 11.61
N GLY A 54 -5.19 11.25 10.96
CA GLY A 54 -5.71 9.90 11.23
C GLY A 54 -5.10 8.79 10.36
N ALA A 55 -4.10 9.11 9.53
CA ALA A 55 -3.45 8.11 8.69
C ALA A 55 -2.56 7.17 9.53
N LYS A 56 -2.61 5.88 9.21
CA LYS A 56 -1.79 4.85 9.85
C LYS A 56 -0.91 4.18 8.80
N ILE A 57 0.39 4.23 9.00
CA ILE A 57 1.38 3.67 8.10
C ILE A 57 2.23 2.68 8.89
N GLY A 58 2.25 1.42 8.45
CA GLY A 58 3.01 0.33 9.04
C GLY A 58 4.52 0.47 8.85
N ASN A 59 5.23 -0.63 9.03
CA ASN A 59 6.69 -0.69 8.92
C ASN A 59 7.13 -0.98 7.48
N HIS A 60 8.34 -0.54 7.10
CA HIS A 60 8.95 -0.81 5.79
C HIS A 60 8.12 -0.31 4.59
N VAL A 61 7.20 0.63 4.82
CA VAL A 61 6.35 1.20 3.78
C VAL A 61 7.15 2.17 2.91
N LYS A 62 6.94 2.09 1.60
CA LYS A 62 7.55 3.03 0.64
C LYS A 62 6.46 3.83 -0.06
N ILE A 63 6.38 5.11 0.25
CA ILE A 63 5.49 6.06 -0.41
C ILE A 63 6.33 6.91 -1.35
N GLN A 64 6.05 6.81 -2.65
CA GLN A 64 6.75 7.58 -3.67
C GLN A 64 6.25 9.03 -3.71
N ASN A 65 6.83 9.85 -4.58
CA ASN A 65 6.57 11.28 -4.64
C ASN A 65 5.11 11.61 -4.97
N ASN A 66 4.63 12.76 -4.48
CA ASN A 66 3.32 13.35 -4.79
C ASN A 66 2.12 12.49 -4.38
N VAL A 67 2.19 11.82 -3.24
CA VAL A 67 1.09 11.01 -2.69
C VAL A 67 0.50 11.69 -1.48
N SER A 68 -0.84 11.75 -1.39
CA SER A 68 -1.55 12.19 -0.19
C SER A 68 -2.23 11.00 0.47
N VAL A 69 -1.83 10.71 1.71
CA VAL A 69 -2.43 9.68 2.56
C VAL A 69 -3.39 10.37 3.53
N TYR A 70 -4.68 10.25 3.25
CA TYR A 70 -5.71 10.96 4.01
C TYR A 70 -6.11 10.25 5.30
N ASP A 71 -6.87 10.95 6.12
CA ASP A 71 -7.51 10.41 7.32
C ASP A 71 -8.37 9.18 6.98
N GLY A 72 -8.26 8.12 7.80
CA GLY A 72 -8.94 6.85 7.59
C GLY A 72 -8.23 5.90 6.62
N VAL A 73 -7.08 6.27 6.06
CA VAL A 73 -6.24 5.36 5.27
C VAL A 73 -5.27 4.61 6.19
N GLU A 74 -5.29 3.28 6.10
CA GLU A 74 -4.37 2.37 6.76
C GLU A 74 -3.52 1.65 5.71
N LEU A 75 -2.21 1.84 5.76
CA LEU A 75 -1.21 1.10 4.99
C LEU A 75 -0.52 0.13 5.94
N GLU A 76 -0.71 -1.17 5.75
CA GLU A 76 -0.01 -2.18 6.54
C GLU A 76 1.48 -2.25 6.18
N ASP A 77 2.23 -3.14 6.83
CA ASP A 77 3.67 -3.28 6.61
C ASP A 77 4.01 -3.58 5.15
N GLU A 78 5.17 -3.12 4.69
CA GLU A 78 5.74 -3.43 3.37
C GLU A 78 4.91 -2.95 2.17
N VAL A 79 3.92 -2.08 2.37
CA VAL A 79 3.13 -1.50 1.27
C VAL A 79 3.98 -0.58 0.42
N PHE A 80 3.80 -0.66 -0.89
CA PHE A 80 4.40 0.23 -1.87
C PHE A 80 3.34 1.13 -2.52
N CYS A 81 3.47 2.44 -2.36
CA CYS A 81 2.66 3.44 -3.06
C CYS A 81 3.48 4.05 -4.20
N GLY A 82 3.12 3.76 -5.44
CA GLY A 82 3.74 4.31 -6.63
C GLY A 82 3.57 5.84 -6.74
N PRO A 83 4.42 6.53 -7.51
CA PRO A 83 4.37 7.98 -7.61
C PRO A 83 3.01 8.47 -8.10
N SER A 84 2.53 9.53 -7.47
CA SER A 84 1.24 10.15 -7.78
C SER A 84 0.02 9.23 -7.70
N CYS A 85 0.10 8.11 -6.97
CA CYS A 85 -1.12 7.36 -6.67
C CYS A 85 -2.02 8.21 -5.75
N VAL A 86 -3.33 8.04 -5.89
CA VAL A 86 -4.35 8.90 -5.26
C VAL A 86 -5.24 8.08 -4.35
N PHE A 87 -5.43 8.54 -3.12
CA PHE A 87 -6.49 8.06 -2.24
C PHE A 87 -7.65 9.06 -2.24
N THR A 88 -8.88 8.58 -2.16
CA THR A 88 -10.05 9.41 -1.87
C THR A 88 -10.56 9.11 -0.46
N ASN A 89 -11.39 9.98 0.13
CA ASN A 89 -11.89 9.78 1.49
C ASN A 89 -13.43 9.83 1.59
N VAL A 90 -14.10 10.34 0.56
CA VAL A 90 -15.57 10.42 0.48
C VAL A 90 -16.03 10.13 -0.94
N LYS A 91 -17.19 9.44 -1.08
CA LYS A 91 -17.71 9.02 -2.40
C LYS A 91 -18.37 10.13 -3.20
N ASN A 92 -18.99 11.09 -2.53
CA ASN A 92 -19.85 12.10 -3.13
C ASN A 92 -19.53 13.52 -2.63
N PRO A 93 -18.31 14.03 -2.90
CA PRO A 93 -17.90 15.35 -2.42
C PRO A 93 -18.73 16.46 -3.03
N ARG A 94 -19.05 17.47 -2.21
CA ARG A 94 -19.63 18.74 -2.64
C ARG A 94 -19.09 19.85 -1.76
N SER A 95 -18.68 20.95 -2.34
CA SER A 95 -18.06 22.06 -1.59
C SER A 95 -19.03 22.68 -0.58
N GLU A 96 -20.32 22.77 -0.92
CA GLU A 96 -21.37 23.32 -0.05
C GLU A 96 -21.83 22.37 1.06
N VAL A 97 -21.43 21.09 1.03
CA VAL A 97 -21.88 20.06 1.97
C VAL A 97 -20.70 19.47 2.70
N SER A 98 -20.59 19.73 4.01
CA SER A 98 -19.55 19.09 4.84
C SER A 98 -19.84 17.61 5.04
N ARG A 99 -18.89 16.75 4.61
CA ARG A 99 -18.97 15.29 4.74
C ARG A 99 -17.83 14.69 5.56
N ARG A 100 -17.26 15.49 6.44
CA ARG A 100 -16.11 15.05 7.28
C ARG A 100 -16.43 13.83 8.14
N HIS A 101 -17.69 13.62 8.49
CA HIS A 101 -18.18 12.48 9.25
C HIS A 101 -18.50 11.24 8.39
N GLU A 102 -18.40 11.37 7.06
CA GLU A 102 -18.68 10.29 6.10
C GLU A 102 -17.39 9.70 5.48
N PHE A 103 -16.21 10.00 6.04
CA PHE A 103 -14.97 9.42 5.56
C PHE A 103 -14.99 7.92 5.73
N LEU A 104 -14.67 7.20 4.64
CA LEU A 104 -14.64 5.75 4.62
C LEU A 104 -13.21 5.26 4.80
N ALA A 105 -13.05 4.35 5.76
CA ALA A 105 -11.77 3.68 5.98
C ALA A 105 -11.33 2.92 4.73
N THR A 106 -10.05 3.09 4.37
CA THR A 106 -9.41 2.39 3.26
C THR A 106 -8.24 1.59 3.80
N ARG A 107 -8.17 0.30 3.48
CA ARG A 107 -7.12 -0.58 3.96
C ARG A 107 -6.31 -1.14 2.81
N ILE A 108 -5.01 -0.95 2.88
CA ILE A 108 -4.04 -1.54 1.97
C ILE A 108 -3.23 -2.54 2.79
N ARG A 109 -3.43 -3.82 2.50
CA ARG A 109 -2.85 -4.87 3.32
C ARG A 109 -1.38 -5.11 2.99
N ARG A 110 -0.70 -5.81 3.89
CA ARG A 110 0.73 -6.07 3.89
C ARG A 110 1.27 -6.42 2.50
N GLY A 111 2.35 -5.78 2.10
CA GLY A 111 3.06 -6.05 0.86
C GLY A 111 2.34 -5.69 -0.43
N ALA A 112 1.13 -5.12 -0.35
CA ALA A 112 0.42 -4.68 -1.54
C ALA A 112 1.13 -3.51 -2.24
N SER A 113 1.02 -3.46 -3.58
CA SER A 113 1.65 -2.44 -4.41
C SER A 113 0.62 -1.67 -5.20
N LEU A 114 0.66 -0.35 -5.09
CA LEU A 114 -0.15 0.58 -5.88
C LEU A 114 0.70 1.15 -7.01
N GLY A 115 0.30 0.92 -8.25
CA GLY A 115 0.99 1.45 -9.43
C GLY A 115 0.93 2.97 -9.52
N ALA A 116 1.87 3.56 -10.26
CA ALA A 116 1.90 5.00 -10.51
C ALA A 116 0.57 5.52 -11.06
N ASN A 117 0.13 6.70 -10.60
CA ASN A 117 -1.13 7.33 -11.01
C ASN A 117 -2.40 6.45 -10.81
N SER A 118 -2.33 5.39 -10.03
CA SER A 118 -3.53 4.64 -9.66
C SER A 118 -4.41 5.44 -8.71
N THR A 119 -5.72 5.21 -8.74
CA THR A 119 -6.68 5.84 -7.83
C THR A 119 -7.35 4.78 -6.97
N VAL A 120 -7.24 4.93 -5.65
CA VAL A 120 -7.92 4.09 -4.67
C VAL A 120 -9.17 4.80 -4.17
N ILE A 121 -10.33 4.24 -4.48
CA ILE A 121 -11.61 4.76 -4.02
C ILE A 121 -11.79 4.41 -2.54
N CYS A 122 -12.24 5.37 -1.75
CA CYS A 122 -12.47 5.20 -0.32
C CYS A 122 -13.41 4.01 0.00
N GLY A 123 -13.10 3.29 1.06
CA GLY A 123 -13.76 2.04 1.42
C GLY A 123 -13.16 0.82 0.74
N ALA A 124 -12.08 0.96 -0.01
CA ALA A 124 -11.35 -0.19 -0.57
C ALA A 124 -10.62 -0.98 0.52
N ASP A 125 -10.60 -2.30 0.37
CA ASP A 125 -9.78 -3.24 1.15
C ASP A 125 -9.01 -4.11 0.15
N LEU A 126 -7.71 -3.84 0.00
CA LEU A 126 -6.84 -4.53 -0.94
C LEU A 126 -6.04 -5.60 -0.21
N GLY A 127 -6.17 -6.83 -0.66
CA GLY A 127 -5.54 -8.00 -0.04
C GLY A 127 -4.01 -7.94 -0.03
N ARG A 128 -3.40 -8.78 0.81
CA ARG A 128 -1.94 -8.86 0.96
C ARG A 128 -1.28 -9.19 -0.38
N TYR A 129 -0.15 -8.53 -0.63
CA TYR A 129 0.65 -8.74 -1.85
C TYR A 129 -0.12 -8.53 -3.16
N SER A 130 -1.30 -7.87 -3.12
CA SER A 130 -2.01 -7.51 -4.34
C SER A 130 -1.25 -6.44 -5.12
N LEU A 131 -1.46 -6.36 -6.42
CA LEU A 131 -0.85 -5.37 -7.28
C LEU A 131 -1.90 -4.63 -8.10
N VAL A 132 -2.00 -3.33 -7.88
CA VAL A 132 -2.81 -2.41 -8.67
C VAL A 132 -1.94 -1.85 -9.80
N GLY A 133 -2.34 -2.08 -11.04
CA GLY A 133 -1.63 -1.57 -12.22
C GLY A 133 -1.59 -0.05 -12.26
N ALA A 134 -0.57 0.51 -12.94
CA ALA A 134 -0.46 1.94 -13.14
C ALA A 134 -1.71 2.51 -13.84
N GLY A 135 -2.20 3.67 -13.38
CA GLY A 135 -3.39 4.33 -13.92
C GLY A 135 -4.72 3.62 -13.62
N ALA A 136 -4.74 2.53 -12.88
CA ALA A 136 -5.98 1.83 -12.56
C ALA A 136 -6.82 2.60 -11.52
N VAL A 137 -8.15 2.46 -11.58
CA VAL A 137 -9.10 3.00 -10.60
C VAL A 137 -9.75 1.84 -9.86
N VAL A 138 -9.34 1.64 -8.59
CA VAL A 138 -9.70 0.47 -7.79
C VAL A 138 -10.58 0.87 -6.59
N GLY A 139 -11.61 0.09 -6.33
CA GLY A 139 -12.50 0.21 -5.16
C GLY A 139 -13.07 -1.16 -4.80
N GLY A 140 -13.69 -1.26 -3.62
CA GLY A 140 -14.24 -2.52 -3.13
C GLY A 140 -13.21 -3.41 -2.44
N GLN A 141 -13.51 -4.70 -2.31
CA GLN A 141 -12.66 -5.68 -1.64
C GLN A 141 -12.01 -6.60 -2.66
N HIS A 142 -10.72 -6.87 -2.48
CA HIS A 142 -9.95 -7.73 -3.37
C HIS A 142 -9.12 -8.73 -2.58
N PRO A 143 -8.98 -9.97 -3.07
CA PRO A 143 -8.23 -11.02 -2.37
C PRO A 143 -6.72 -10.76 -2.38
N ASP A 144 -6.02 -11.50 -1.52
CA ASP A 144 -4.57 -11.55 -1.50
C ASP A 144 -4.03 -11.95 -2.88
N TYR A 145 -2.91 -11.37 -3.29
CA TYR A 145 -2.23 -11.62 -4.58
C TYR A 145 -3.00 -11.21 -5.84
N ALA A 146 -4.13 -10.53 -5.74
CA ALA A 146 -4.88 -10.09 -6.91
C ALA A 146 -4.07 -9.14 -7.80
N LEU A 147 -4.08 -9.38 -9.11
CA LEU A 147 -3.61 -8.42 -10.11
C LEU A 147 -4.81 -7.61 -10.62
N LEU A 148 -4.82 -6.31 -10.33
CA LEU A 148 -5.94 -5.39 -10.56
C LEU A 148 -5.57 -4.35 -11.61
N ILE A 149 -6.24 -4.35 -12.76
CA ILE A 149 -5.91 -3.45 -13.88
C ILE A 149 -7.19 -2.82 -14.45
N GLY A 150 -7.08 -1.60 -14.93
CA GLY A 150 -8.11 -0.91 -15.72
C GLY A 150 -8.92 0.14 -14.96
N VAL A 151 -9.88 0.77 -15.67
CA VAL A 151 -10.79 1.81 -15.18
C VAL A 151 -12.22 1.45 -15.62
N PRO A 152 -13.05 0.93 -14.70
CA PRO A 152 -12.76 0.50 -13.34
C PRO A 152 -11.84 -0.74 -13.31
N ALA A 153 -11.02 -0.86 -12.27
CA ALA A 153 -10.11 -1.99 -12.13
C ALA A 153 -10.87 -3.32 -11.99
N ARG A 154 -10.32 -4.36 -12.63
CA ARG A 154 -10.79 -5.74 -12.53
C ARG A 154 -9.63 -6.64 -12.21
N GLN A 155 -9.88 -7.71 -11.50
CA GLN A 155 -8.88 -8.75 -11.31
C GLN A 155 -8.68 -9.49 -12.64
N VAL A 156 -7.44 -9.46 -13.15
CA VAL A 156 -7.05 -10.08 -14.43
C VAL A 156 -6.09 -11.24 -14.24
N GLY A 157 -5.90 -11.68 -13.01
CA GLY A 157 -5.02 -12.77 -12.63
C GLY A 157 -4.43 -12.58 -11.25
N TRP A 158 -3.25 -13.17 -11.06
CA TRP A 158 -2.53 -13.22 -9.81
C TRP A 158 -1.09 -12.73 -9.96
N VAL A 159 -0.53 -12.23 -8.87
CA VAL A 159 0.89 -11.88 -8.78
C VAL A 159 1.56 -12.66 -7.65
N SER A 160 2.86 -12.89 -7.79
CA SER A 160 3.68 -13.49 -6.73
C SER A 160 4.06 -12.44 -5.69
N ARG A 161 4.65 -12.87 -4.58
CA ARG A 161 5.28 -11.98 -3.58
C ARG A 161 6.42 -11.13 -4.15
N HIS A 162 7.03 -11.56 -5.26
CA HIS A 162 8.05 -10.80 -5.99
C HIS A 162 7.45 -9.84 -7.04
N GLY A 163 6.10 -9.71 -7.09
CA GLY A 163 5.41 -8.80 -8.00
C GLY A 163 5.25 -9.29 -9.44
N HIS A 164 5.64 -10.53 -9.75
CA HIS A 164 5.50 -11.10 -11.09
C HIS A 164 4.09 -11.65 -11.32
N ARG A 165 3.53 -11.36 -12.50
CA ARG A 165 2.30 -12.01 -12.93
C ARG A 165 2.51 -13.51 -13.03
N LEU A 166 1.63 -14.27 -12.38
CA LEU A 166 1.65 -15.73 -12.38
C LEU A 166 0.90 -16.27 -13.60
N GLN A 167 1.58 -17.00 -14.47
CA GLN A 167 1.03 -17.58 -15.70
C GLN A 167 1.42 -19.04 -15.88
N ALA A 168 2.70 -19.37 -15.66
CA ALA A 168 3.20 -20.74 -15.79
C ALA A 168 2.72 -21.62 -14.63
N ARG A 169 2.51 -22.91 -14.91
CA ARG A 169 2.14 -23.90 -13.92
C ARG A 169 3.17 -25.04 -13.87
N ASP A 170 3.29 -25.65 -12.69
CA ASP A 170 4.06 -26.89 -12.51
C ASP A 170 3.25 -28.12 -12.97
N GLY A 171 3.87 -29.31 -12.88
CA GLY A 171 3.20 -30.58 -13.22
C GLY A 171 2.01 -30.93 -12.29
N GLY A 172 1.88 -30.28 -11.15
CA GLY A 172 0.76 -30.41 -10.21
C GLY A 172 -0.34 -29.35 -10.38
N GLY A 173 -0.18 -28.43 -11.36
CA GLY A 173 -1.15 -27.38 -11.66
C GLY A 173 -0.99 -26.11 -10.84
N ASN A 174 -0.01 -26.02 -9.92
CA ASN A 174 0.24 -24.82 -9.15
C ASN A 174 0.90 -23.73 -10.01
N LEU A 175 0.51 -22.48 -9.79
CA LEU A 175 1.15 -21.33 -10.42
C LEU A 175 2.60 -21.17 -9.93
N LEU A 176 3.51 -20.77 -10.81
CA LEU A 176 4.94 -20.61 -10.50
C LEU A 176 5.38 -19.15 -10.63
N CYS A 177 6.07 -18.65 -9.63
CA CYS A 177 6.81 -17.38 -9.74
C CYS A 177 8.01 -17.58 -10.69
N PRO A 178 8.19 -16.75 -11.73
CA PRO A 178 9.32 -16.89 -12.65
C PRO A 178 10.67 -16.59 -11.98
N GLU A 179 10.70 -15.75 -10.96
CA GLU A 179 11.93 -15.35 -10.24
C GLU A 179 12.29 -16.35 -9.15
N SER A 180 11.47 -16.49 -8.11
CA SER A 180 11.77 -17.32 -6.94
C SER A 180 11.46 -18.80 -7.13
N ARG A 181 10.70 -19.15 -8.16
CA ARG A 181 10.13 -20.49 -8.38
C ARG A 181 9.13 -20.92 -7.30
N PHE A 182 8.72 -20.03 -6.39
CA PHE A 182 7.69 -20.34 -5.40
C PHE A 182 6.39 -20.74 -6.09
N ARG A 183 5.74 -21.75 -5.52
CA ARG A 183 4.47 -22.30 -5.99
C ARG A 183 3.30 -21.63 -5.27
N TYR A 184 2.24 -21.43 -6.02
CA TYR A 184 1.01 -20.83 -5.52
C TYR A 184 -0.18 -21.70 -5.92
N LEU A 185 -1.02 -22.04 -4.94
CA LEU A 185 -2.24 -22.81 -5.13
C LEU A 185 -3.44 -21.88 -5.27
N GLU A 186 -4.17 -22.02 -6.37
CA GLU A 186 -5.50 -21.41 -6.51
C GLU A 186 -6.51 -22.26 -5.77
N ASN A 187 -7.12 -21.67 -4.75
CA ASN A 187 -8.11 -22.35 -3.93
C ASN A 187 -9.52 -22.26 -4.55
N PRO A 188 -10.42 -23.21 -4.28
CA PRO A 188 -11.85 -23.04 -4.51
C PRO A 188 -12.33 -21.74 -3.82
N GLY A 189 -13.06 -20.91 -4.54
CA GLY A 189 -13.53 -19.61 -4.02
C GLY A 189 -12.69 -18.41 -4.41
N GLY A 190 -11.68 -18.58 -5.28
CA GLY A 190 -10.97 -17.46 -5.89
C GLY A 190 -9.98 -16.77 -4.96
N THR A 191 -9.23 -17.52 -4.19
CA THR A 191 -8.10 -17.05 -3.38
C THR A 191 -6.82 -17.76 -3.79
N LEU A 192 -5.67 -17.19 -3.43
CA LEU A 192 -4.35 -17.75 -3.72
C LEU A 192 -3.56 -17.96 -2.42
N THR A 193 -2.82 -19.06 -2.34
CA THR A 193 -1.93 -19.37 -1.20
C THR A 193 -0.53 -19.66 -1.71
N CYS A 194 0.50 -19.03 -1.11
CA CYS A 194 1.89 -19.38 -1.34
C CYS A 194 2.21 -20.68 -0.60
N LEU A 195 2.74 -21.70 -1.30
CA LEU A 195 3.03 -23.00 -0.72
C LEU A 195 4.46 -23.11 -0.15
N ASP A 196 5.38 -22.32 -0.67
CA ASP A 196 6.81 -22.51 -0.41
C ASP A 196 7.41 -21.50 0.57
N HIS A 197 6.62 -20.49 0.99
CA HIS A 197 7.10 -19.49 1.93
C HIS A 197 5.98 -18.96 2.82
N PRO A 198 6.18 -18.89 4.16
CA PRO A 198 5.17 -18.38 5.08
C PRO A 198 4.83 -16.91 4.79
N GLU A 199 3.54 -16.60 4.89
CA GLU A 199 2.98 -15.28 4.53
C GLU A 199 3.49 -14.13 5.42
N ASP A 200 3.83 -14.43 6.66
CA ASP A 200 4.24 -13.48 7.70
C ASP A 200 5.77 -13.31 7.79
N GLN A 201 6.53 -14.09 7.05
CA GLN A 201 7.98 -13.99 7.02
C GLN A 201 8.47 -13.09 5.87
N PRO A 202 9.54 -12.30 6.07
CA PRO A 202 10.17 -11.55 4.98
C PRO A 202 10.70 -12.50 3.90
N LEU A 203 10.77 -12.01 2.67
CA LEU A 203 11.42 -12.77 1.59
C LEU A 203 12.91 -12.99 1.91
N PRO A 204 13.49 -14.11 1.49
CA PRO A 204 14.89 -14.44 1.71
C PRO A 204 15.83 -13.49 0.97
#